data_5f244bcd6d56fca95461cb067ccd25e4
#
_entry.id   5f244bcd6d56fca95461cb067ccd25e4
#
_cell.length_a   1.000
_cell.length_b   1.000
_cell.length_c   1.000
_cell.angle_alpha   90.00
_cell.angle_beta   90.00
_cell.angle_gamma   90.00
#
_symmetry.space_group_name_H-M   'P 1'
#
loop_
_entity.id
_entity.type
_entity.pdbx_description
1 polymer ?
#
loop_
_entity_poly.entity_id
_entity_poly.type
_entity_poly.pdbx_seq_one_letter_code
_entity_poly.pdbx_strand_id
1 'polypeptide(L)'
;LMNRQLDQPAAKMLEASLVERGLKFKLAAATKEIHGDEQGNVTAVSFEDEVRLPADLVVMAVGIRPNIALAEKVGLHCNKGIVVNDTMQTFDPSIYSVGECIEHRGETFGLVAPLFEQAKVCANHLAEYGIANYRSSAVSTKLKVTGIDLFSAGDFSTDENAEDIIFQDPYRGVYKKVVLEDNKIKGAVLYGDTMDGSWYFQMMKDGTDVSEMRDRLLFGQAHLGDSGTQGASGVANLPDNAEICGCNGVCKSDIVNAIAAENLFTLDDVRDATKASASCGSCTGLVEQLIADALGSDFTDTETRKSICRCTDNSHDEVRAAISKKSLKSFPAVSEHFNFSSADGCHICRPAINYYLLAQWPGEYKDDSRSRFINERTHANIQKDNTYSVVPRMWGGLTTPAELRAIADAAEKYNVPTVKVTGGQRIDLLGVKKEDLPKIWK
;
A
#
# COMPACT_ATOMS: atom_id res chain seq x y z
N LEU A 1 -3.38 20.80 -4.15
CA LEU A 1 -3.51 19.35 -3.94
C LEU A 1 -2.36 18.85 -3.06
N MET A 2 -2.65 17.93 -2.12
CA MET A 2 -1.66 17.17 -1.35
C MET A 2 -0.59 18.07 -0.67
N ASN A 3 -1.02 19.13 -0.01
CA ASN A 3 -0.14 20.16 0.57
C ASN A 3 0.80 19.66 1.70
N ARG A 4 0.60 18.44 2.18
CA ARG A 4 1.51 17.78 3.15
C ARG A 4 2.61 16.97 2.47
N GLN A 5 2.44 16.61 1.20
CA GLN A 5 3.36 15.76 0.43
C GLN A 5 4.00 16.49 -0.75
N LEU A 6 3.42 17.59 -1.22
CA LEU A 6 3.90 18.31 -2.39
C LEU A 6 3.96 19.80 -2.10
N ASP A 7 4.97 20.46 -2.64
CA ASP A 7 5.01 21.89 -2.76
C ASP A 7 4.08 22.40 -3.88
N GLN A 8 3.93 23.70 -4.00
CA GLN A 8 2.98 24.29 -4.93
C GLN A 8 3.30 23.98 -6.42
N PRO A 9 4.56 23.99 -6.90
CA PRO A 9 4.87 23.61 -8.27
C PRO A 9 4.50 22.15 -8.59
N ALA A 10 4.92 21.20 -7.77
CA ALA A 10 4.60 19.79 -7.95
C ALA A 10 3.09 19.51 -7.86
N ALA A 11 2.39 20.18 -6.94
CA ALA A 11 0.94 20.08 -6.81
C ALA A 11 0.20 20.58 -8.06
N LYS A 12 0.67 21.67 -8.71
CA LYS A 12 0.09 22.15 -9.98
C LYS A 12 0.36 21.20 -11.14
N MET A 13 1.54 20.59 -11.21
CA MET A 13 1.84 19.58 -12.23
C MET A 13 0.95 18.35 -12.07
N LEU A 14 0.73 17.89 -10.84
CA LEU A 14 -0.19 16.80 -10.55
C LEU A 14 -1.62 17.14 -10.94
N GLU A 15 -2.10 18.33 -10.58
CA GLU A 15 -3.44 18.81 -10.94
C GLU A 15 -3.65 18.82 -12.45
N ALA A 16 -2.71 19.42 -13.21
CA ALA A 16 -2.77 19.45 -14.66
C ALA A 16 -2.86 18.05 -15.28
N SER A 17 -1.99 17.13 -14.84
CA SER A 17 -1.99 15.74 -15.33
C SER A 17 -3.27 14.99 -15.01
N LEU A 18 -3.89 15.26 -13.86
CA LEU A 18 -5.15 14.62 -13.47
C LEU A 18 -6.34 15.24 -14.22
N VAL A 19 -6.32 16.54 -14.50
CA VAL A 19 -7.33 17.21 -15.34
C VAL A 19 -7.33 16.66 -16.76
N GLU A 20 -6.16 16.46 -17.36
CA GLU A 20 -6.03 15.82 -18.69
C GLU A 20 -6.64 14.41 -18.71
N ARG A 21 -6.67 13.72 -17.58
CA ARG A 21 -7.29 12.40 -17.40
C ARG A 21 -8.77 12.47 -17.06
N GLY A 22 -9.38 13.65 -17.08
CA GLY A 22 -10.82 13.87 -16.89
C GLY A 22 -11.25 14.13 -15.46
N LEU A 23 -10.34 14.24 -14.47
CA LEU A 23 -10.70 14.64 -13.12
C LEU A 23 -11.02 16.14 -13.09
N LYS A 24 -11.98 16.49 -12.23
CA LYS A 24 -12.33 17.90 -11.97
C LYS A 24 -12.07 18.19 -10.49
N PHE A 25 -11.54 19.37 -10.23
CA PHE A 25 -11.20 19.79 -8.86
C PHE A 25 -12.04 20.98 -8.44
N LYS A 26 -12.55 20.95 -7.22
CA LYS A 26 -13.09 22.09 -6.50
C LYS A 26 -12.24 22.28 -5.26
N LEU A 27 -11.23 23.15 -5.37
CA LEU A 27 -10.29 23.44 -4.28
C LEU A 27 -10.90 24.42 -3.29
N ALA A 28 -10.36 24.44 -2.06
CA ALA A 28 -10.85 25.28 -0.95
C ALA A 28 -12.36 25.15 -0.71
N ALA A 29 -12.91 23.95 -0.94
CA ALA A 29 -14.33 23.68 -0.79
C ALA A 29 -14.62 23.00 0.54
N ALA A 30 -15.47 23.63 1.36
CA ALA A 30 -16.02 23.01 2.56
C ALA A 30 -17.37 22.36 2.20
N THR A 31 -17.47 21.03 2.37
CA THR A 31 -18.71 20.30 2.16
C THR A 31 -19.71 20.66 3.24
N LYS A 32 -20.91 21.07 2.82
CA LYS A 32 -22.01 21.44 3.70
C LYS A 32 -22.96 20.28 3.95
N GLU A 33 -23.41 19.62 2.88
CA GLU A 33 -24.42 18.58 2.97
C GLU A 33 -24.30 17.57 1.81
N ILE A 34 -24.61 16.31 2.10
CA ILE A 34 -24.81 15.25 1.11
C ILE A 34 -26.30 15.00 0.98
N HIS A 35 -26.86 15.20 -0.22
CA HIS A 35 -28.27 15.05 -0.50
C HIS A 35 -28.60 13.65 -1.00
N GLY A 36 -29.73 13.12 -0.56
CA GLY A 36 -30.26 11.82 -0.99
C GLY A 36 -31.66 11.93 -1.59
N ASP A 37 -32.08 10.85 -2.26
CA ASP A 37 -33.47 10.65 -2.67
C ASP A 37 -34.29 9.94 -1.56
N GLU A 38 -35.57 9.70 -1.82
CA GLU A 38 -36.45 8.99 -0.89
C GLU A 38 -36.07 7.51 -0.68
N GLN A 39 -35.26 6.94 -1.58
CA GLN A 39 -34.74 5.59 -1.53
C GLN A 39 -33.40 5.51 -0.77
N GLY A 40 -32.83 6.65 -0.36
CA GLY A 40 -31.56 6.73 0.35
C GLY A 40 -30.32 6.70 -0.55
N ASN A 41 -30.47 6.87 -1.88
CA ASN A 41 -29.34 7.02 -2.79
C ASN A 41 -28.84 8.45 -2.80
N VAL A 42 -27.53 8.65 -2.92
CA VAL A 42 -26.93 9.97 -3.07
C VAL A 42 -27.33 10.59 -4.41
N THR A 43 -27.69 11.86 -4.41
CA THR A 43 -28.06 12.63 -5.60
C THR A 43 -27.18 13.84 -5.84
N ALA A 44 -26.62 14.44 -4.80
CA ALA A 44 -25.75 15.60 -4.91
C ALA A 44 -24.95 15.87 -3.64
N VAL A 45 -23.92 16.70 -3.77
CA VAL A 45 -23.15 17.29 -2.67
C VAL A 45 -23.25 18.81 -2.78
N SER A 46 -23.54 19.50 -1.68
CA SER A 46 -23.51 20.96 -1.57
C SER A 46 -22.33 21.43 -0.72
N PHE A 47 -21.86 22.63 -1.02
CA PHE A 47 -20.73 23.27 -0.36
C PHE A 47 -21.16 24.58 0.33
N GLU A 48 -20.33 25.09 1.21
CA GLU A 48 -20.61 26.34 1.96
C GLU A 48 -20.78 27.58 1.03
N ASP A 49 -20.19 27.56 -0.16
CA ASP A 49 -20.36 28.59 -1.21
C ASP A 49 -21.64 28.43 -2.04
N GLU A 50 -22.59 27.63 -1.55
CA GLU A 50 -23.89 27.36 -2.17
C GLU A 50 -23.83 26.61 -3.51
N VAL A 51 -22.64 26.23 -3.99
CA VAL A 51 -22.51 25.36 -5.16
C VAL A 51 -23.01 23.97 -4.83
N ARG A 52 -23.82 23.39 -5.73
CA ARG A 52 -24.33 22.03 -5.64
C ARG A 52 -23.87 21.24 -6.87
N LEU A 53 -23.22 20.09 -6.63
CA LEU A 53 -22.76 19.17 -7.68
C LEU A 53 -23.56 17.88 -7.63
N PRO A 54 -24.07 17.38 -8.76
CA PRO A 54 -24.70 16.06 -8.82
C PRO A 54 -23.66 14.97 -8.53
N ALA A 55 -24.07 13.93 -7.82
CA ALA A 55 -23.21 12.80 -7.51
C ALA A 55 -24.05 11.53 -7.30
N ASP A 56 -23.63 10.43 -7.90
CA ASP A 56 -24.23 9.11 -7.72
C ASP A 56 -23.47 8.29 -6.66
N LEU A 57 -22.24 8.70 -6.35
CA LEU A 57 -21.40 8.10 -5.30
C LEU A 57 -20.55 9.19 -4.66
N VAL A 58 -20.46 9.18 -3.33
CA VAL A 58 -19.59 10.06 -2.55
C VAL A 58 -18.61 9.21 -1.74
N VAL A 59 -17.33 9.51 -1.89
CA VAL A 59 -16.26 8.88 -1.11
C VAL A 59 -15.65 9.90 -0.17
N MET A 60 -15.75 9.66 1.13
CA MET A 60 -15.13 10.50 2.16
C MET A 60 -13.70 10.00 2.43
N ALA A 61 -12.71 10.79 2.03
CA ALA A 61 -11.28 10.54 2.23
C ALA A 61 -10.63 11.74 2.93
N VAL A 62 -11.17 12.11 4.08
CA VAL A 62 -10.86 13.36 4.82
C VAL A 62 -9.77 13.19 5.89
N GLY A 63 -8.99 12.12 5.82
CA GLY A 63 -7.96 11.78 6.79
C GLY A 63 -8.49 10.94 7.95
N ILE A 64 -7.64 10.77 8.96
CA ILE A 64 -7.92 9.94 10.14
C ILE A 64 -7.83 10.79 11.41
N ARG A 65 -8.47 10.29 12.46
CA ARG A 65 -8.32 10.79 13.84
C ARG A 65 -7.99 9.61 14.74
N PRO A 66 -7.08 9.78 15.71
CA PRO A 66 -6.82 8.77 16.72
C PRO A 66 -8.11 8.35 17.42
N ASN A 67 -8.34 7.05 17.56
CA ASN A 67 -9.44 6.53 18.35
C ASN A 67 -9.00 6.39 19.81
N ILE A 68 -9.39 7.32 20.66
CA ILE A 68 -9.01 7.43 22.05
C ILE A 68 -10.14 7.06 23.03
N ALA A 69 -11.31 6.71 22.54
CA ALA A 69 -12.51 6.52 23.35
C ALA A 69 -12.34 5.51 24.50
N LEU A 70 -11.60 4.41 24.28
CA LEU A 70 -11.32 3.43 25.33
C LEU A 70 -10.39 4.00 26.41
N ALA A 71 -9.36 4.74 25.99
CA ALA A 71 -8.40 5.35 26.90
C ALA A 71 -9.03 6.44 27.77
N GLU A 72 -9.85 7.29 27.16
CA GLU A 72 -10.63 8.30 27.90
C GLU A 72 -11.56 7.67 28.94
N LYS A 73 -12.26 6.59 28.56
CA LYS A 73 -13.21 5.89 29.44
C LYS A 73 -12.53 5.34 30.69
N VAL A 74 -11.25 4.93 30.62
CA VAL A 74 -10.49 4.43 31.76
C VAL A 74 -9.62 5.50 32.42
N GLY A 75 -9.77 6.77 32.01
CA GLY A 75 -9.12 7.93 32.62
C GLY A 75 -7.65 8.13 32.23
N LEU A 76 -7.19 7.57 31.12
CA LEU A 76 -5.86 7.86 30.60
C LEU A 76 -5.78 9.29 30.07
N HIS A 77 -4.58 9.87 30.16
CA HIS A 77 -4.34 11.22 29.62
C HIS A 77 -4.35 11.17 28.10
N CYS A 78 -5.31 11.90 27.50
CA CYS A 78 -5.49 12.00 26.05
C CYS A 78 -5.61 13.49 25.66
N ASN A 79 -4.97 13.85 24.53
CA ASN A 79 -5.23 15.12 23.83
C ASN A 79 -5.81 14.79 22.44
N LYS A 80 -5.02 14.95 21.36
CA LYS A 80 -5.40 14.47 20.03
C LYS A 80 -5.28 12.95 19.91
N GLY A 81 -4.37 12.34 20.70
CA GLY A 81 -4.10 10.92 20.82
C GLY A 81 -3.89 10.53 22.29
N ILE A 82 -3.64 9.26 22.57
CA ILE A 82 -3.23 8.76 23.88
C ILE A 82 -1.80 9.24 24.13
N VAL A 83 -1.59 10.06 25.14
CA VAL A 83 -0.28 10.63 25.43
C VAL A 83 0.67 9.57 25.98
N VAL A 84 1.83 9.42 25.31
CA VAL A 84 2.88 8.48 25.72
C VAL A 84 4.24 9.17 25.84
N ASN A 85 5.11 8.59 26.64
CA ASN A 85 6.50 9.01 26.78
C ASN A 85 7.39 8.38 25.70
N ASP A 86 8.72 8.61 25.78
CA ASP A 86 9.71 8.11 24.81
C ASP A 86 9.84 6.57 24.79
N THR A 87 9.27 5.85 25.76
CA THR A 87 9.24 4.38 25.82
C THR A 87 7.87 3.79 25.47
N MET A 88 6.97 4.64 24.94
CA MET A 88 5.59 4.28 24.57
C MET A 88 4.69 3.95 25.78
N GLN A 89 5.10 4.31 26.98
CA GLN A 89 4.33 4.12 28.20
C GLN A 89 3.42 5.34 28.44
N THR A 90 2.17 5.10 28.85
CA THR A 90 1.26 6.16 29.27
C THR A 90 1.65 6.69 30.66
N PHE A 91 0.88 7.65 31.21
CA PHE A 91 1.11 8.08 32.58
C PHE A 91 0.84 6.97 33.61
N ASP A 92 0.02 5.97 33.27
CA ASP A 92 -0.11 4.75 34.05
C ASP A 92 1.03 3.80 33.66
N PRO A 93 1.94 3.45 34.61
CA PRO A 93 3.13 2.66 34.29
C PRO A 93 2.83 1.23 33.84
N SER A 94 1.62 0.75 34.03
CA SER A 94 1.19 -0.59 33.59
C SER A 94 0.60 -0.60 32.20
N ILE A 95 0.42 0.56 31.58
CA ILE A 95 -0.29 0.70 30.29
C ILE A 95 0.64 1.32 29.25
N TYR A 96 0.78 0.64 28.13
CA TYR A 96 1.52 1.09 26.95
C TYR A 96 0.58 1.30 25.77
N SER A 97 0.93 2.21 24.89
CA SER A 97 0.18 2.43 23.66
C SER A 97 1.13 2.69 22.50
N VAL A 98 0.84 2.09 21.34
CA VAL A 98 1.58 2.26 20.09
C VAL A 98 0.60 2.37 18.93
N GLY A 99 1.02 2.96 17.83
CA GLY A 99 0.21 3.03 16.62
C GLY A 99 -0.41 4.39 16.38
N GLU A 100 -1.42 4.45 15.51
CA GLU A 100 -2.07 5.70 15.10
C GLU A 100 -2.94 6.33 16.21
N CYS A 101 -3.21 5.60 17.28
CA CYS A 101 -4.01 6.12 18.40
C CYS A 101 -3.21 6.97 19.40
N ILE A 102 -1.88 7.02 19.29
CA ILE A 102 -1.04 7.74 20.24
C ILE A 102 -0.78 9.19 19.87
N GLU A 103 -0.39 9.95 20.88
CA GLU A 103 0.26 11.26 20.75
C GLU A 103 1.61 11.20 21.50
N HIS A 104 2.68 11.50 20.79
CA HIS A 104 4.03 11.58 21.35
C HIS A 104 4.59 12.99 21.11
N ARG A 105 4.94 13.68 22.19
CA ARG A 105 5.47 15.06 22.14
C ARG A 105 4.62 16.05 21.34
N GLY A 106 3.28 15.88 21.36
CA GLY A 106 2.33 16.72 20.65
C GLY A 106 2.04 16.32 19.19
N GLU A 107 2.70 15.29 18.68
CA GLU A 107 2.52 14.77 17.33
C GLU A 107 1.64 13.52 17.30
N THR A 108 0.81 13.39 16.26
CA THR A 108 0.02 12.20 15.94
C THR A 108 0.49 11.60 14.61
N PHE A 109 0.29 10.31 14.44
CA PHE A 109 0.88 9.54 13.35
C PHE A 109 -0.21 9.01 12.40
N GLY A 110 0.06 8.97 11.12
CA GLY A 110 -0.84 8.45 10.08
C GLY A 110 -0.10 7.67 8.99
N LEU A 111 1.18 7.35 9.23
CA LEU A 111 2.02 6.54 8.35
C LEU A 111 2.50 5.32 9.12
N VAL A 112 2.66 4.20 8.43
CA VAL A 112 2.96 2.89 9.05
C VAL A 112 4.40 2.80 9.57
N ALA A 113 5.38 3.40 8.88
CA ALA A 113 6.79 3.27 9.23
C ALA A 113 7.11 3.70 10.68
N PRO A 114 6.67 4.88 11.18
CA PRO A 114 6.87 5.26 12.58
C PRO A 114 6.28 4.27 13.58
N LEU A 115 5.19 3.59 13.22
CA LEU A 115 4.50 2.65 14.13
C LEU A 115 5.32 1.41 14.41
N PHE A 116 6.09 0.93 13.45
CA PHE A 116 7.04 -0.17 13.64
C PHE A 116 8.16 0.22 14.61
N GLU A 117 8.65 1.45 14.51
CA GLU A 117 9.69 1.96 15.44
C GLU A 117 9.14 2.09 16.85
N GLN A 118 7.92 2.63 17.00
CA GLN A 118 7.21 2.66 18.28
C GLN A 118 7.07 1.27 18.88
N ALA A 119 6.65 0.28 18.07
CA ALA A 119 6.47 -1.09 18.51
C ALA A 119 7.80 -1.73 18.97
N LYS A 120 8.91 -1.48 18.25
CA LYS A 120 10.25 -1.96 18.64
C LYS A 120 10.70 -1.36 19.98
N VAL A 121 10.51 -0.05 20.17
CA VAL A 121 10.85 0.63 21.40
C VAL A 121 10.00 0.12 22.58
N CYS A 122 8.69 -0.02 22.36
CA CYS A 122 7.78 -0.58 23.35
C CYS A 122 8.17 -2.01 23.75
N ALA A 123 8.43 -2.87 22.79
CA ALA A 123 8.86 -4.25 23.03
C ALA A 123 10.20 -4.32 23.79
N ASN A 124 11.15 -3.45 23.43
CA ASN A 124 12.46 -3.34 24.09
C ASN A 124 12.29 -2.96 25.57
N HIS A 125 11.44 -1.99 25.88
CA HIS A 125 11.16 -1.55 27.22
C HIS A 125 10.40 -2.62 28.05
N LEU A 126 9.37 -3.24 27.45
CA LEU A 126 8.60 -4.32 28.12
C LEU A 126 9.45 -5.56 28.41
N ALA A 127 10.43 -5.86 27.57
CA ALA A 127 11.34 -6.98 27.76
C ALA A 127 12.52 -6.65 28.69
N GLU A 128 12.59 -5.42 29.19
CA GLU A 128 13.74 -4.90 29.95
C GLU A 128 15.08 -5.09 29.21
N TYR A 129 15.04 -5.02 27.90
CA TYR A 129 16.18 -5.26 27.01
C TYR A 129 16.67 -3.95 26.37
N GLY A 130 17.63 -3.30 27.03
CA GLY A 130 18.28 -2.08 26.54
C GLY A 130 17.56 -0.79 26.92
N ILE A 131 18.00 0.32 26.32
CA ILE A 131 17.61 1.69 26.67
C ILE A 131 17.01 2.45 25.47
N ALA A 132 16.35 1.74 24.57
CA ALA A 132 15.78 2.35 23.36
C ALA A 132 14.71 3.39 23.73
N ASN A 133 14.82 4.56 23.10
CA ASN A 133 13.84 5.63 23.21
C ASN A 133 13.35 6.01 21.82
N TYR A 134 12.06 6.21 21.70
CA TYR A 134 11.46 6.69 20.48
C TYR A 134 11.74 8.20 20.29
N ARG A 135 12.20 8.53 19.12
CA ARG A 135 12.29 9.91 18.66
C ARG A 135 11.63 9.99 17.29
N SER A 136 10.72 10.93 17.12
CA SER A 136 10.13 11.17 15.81
C SER A 136 11.27 11.53 14.84
N SER A 137 11.44 10.70 13.82
CA SER A 137 12.41 10.92 12.75
C SER A 137 11.70 11.50 11.53
N ALA A 138 12.45 12.13 10.65
CA ALA A 138 11.92 12.51 9.33
C ALA A 138 11.26 11.31 8.66
N VAL A 139 10.12 11.54 8.04
CA VAL A 139 9.35 10.49 7.32
C VAL A 139 9.46 10.77 5.84
N SER A 140 9.55 9.71 5.06
CA SER A 140 9.39 9.81 3.61
C SER A 140 8.02 9.29 3.20
N THR A 141 7.49 9.87 2.14
CA THR A 141 6.25 9.43 1.50
C THR A 141 6.54 9.16 0.04
N LYS A 142 6.33 7.92 -0.40
CA LYS A 142 6.39 7.54 -1.80
C LYS A 142 4.99 7.12 -2.25
N LEU A 143 4.47 7.78 -3.26
CA LEU A 143 3.11 7.58 -3.75
C LEU A 143 3.12 7.37 -5.26
N LYS A 144 2.16 6.59 -5.74
CA LYS A 144 1.85 6.46 -7.15
C LYS A 144 0.41 6.91 -7.37
N VAL A 145 0.25 8.08 -7.96
CA VAL A 145 -1.07 8.66 -8.21
C VAL A 145 -1.39 8.51 -9.69
N THR A 146 -2.29 7.58 -10.00
CA THR A 146 -2.75 7.35 -11.39
C THR A 146 -1.59 7.21 -12.39
N GLY A 147 -0.54 6.45 -12.02
CA GLY A 147 0.64 6.23 -12.88
C GLY A 147 1.69 7.34 -12.82
N ILE A 148 1.56 8.32 -11.92
CA ILE A 148 2.55 9.35 -11.67
C ILE A 148 3.25 9.01 -10.36
N ASP A 149 4.58 8.88 -10.40
CA ASP A 149 5.39 8.62 -9.23
C ASP A 149 5.69 9.93 -8.49
N LEU A 150 5.49 9.92 -7.18
CA LEU A 150 5.71 11.04 -6.27
C LEU A 150 6.56 10.58 -5.09
N PHE A 151 7.49 11.43 -4.68
CA PHE A 151 8.27 11.23 -3.46
C PHE A 151 8.38 12.56 -2.71
N SER A 152 8.26 12.50 -1.39
CA SER A 152 8.62 13.62 -0.53
C SER A 152 9.19 13.13 0.79
N ALA A 153 10.09 13.90 1.36
CA ALA A 153 10.71 13.60 2.65
C ALA A 153 11.04 14.90 3.40
N GLY A 154 10.98 14.84 4.72
CA GLY A 154 11.35 15.94 5.61
C GLY A 154 10.52 17.21 5.44
N ASP A 155 11.09 18.33 5.81
CA ASP A 155 10.50 19.66 5.64
C ASP A 155 11.02 20.31 4.36
N PHE A 156 10.17 20.37 3.34
CA PHE A 156 10.46 20.97 2.04
C PHE A 156 9.94 22.40 1.91
N SER A 157 9.52 23.03 3.01
CA SER A 157 9.24 24.47 3.05
C SER A 157 10.55 25.27 2.99
N THR A 158 10.51 26.39 2.27
CA THR A 158 11.64 27.32 2.20
C THR A 158 11.41 28.43 3.19
N ASP A 159 12.30 28.57 4.16
CA ASP A 159 12.37 29.67 5.10
C ASP A 159 13.64 30.50 4.87
N GLU A 160 13.87 31.52 5.71
CA GLU A 160 15.00 32.48 5.55
C GLU A 160 16.39 31.82 5.65
N ASN A 161 16.48 30.62 6.26
CA ASN A 161 17.73 29.90 6.47
C ASN A 161 17.90 28.70 5.51
N ALA A 162 16.89 28.40 4.70
CA ALA A 162 16.90 27.28 3.80
C ALA A 162 17.16 27.69 2.35
N GLU A 163 17.90 26.87 1.64
CA GLU A 163 18.23 27.05 0.24
C GLU A 163 17.58 25.97 -0.62
N ASP A 164 16.94 26.39 -1.71
CA ASP A 164 16.29 25.48 -2.66
C ASP A 164 17.20 25.17 -3.84
N ILE A 165 17.38 23.90 -4.15
CA ILE A 165 17.93 23.45 -5.43
C ILE A 165 16.79 22.80 -6.21
N ILE A 166 16.49 23.35 -7.41
CA ILE A 166 15.31 22.93 -8.20
C ILE A 166 15.76 22.53 -9.61
N PHE A 167 15.25 21.38 -10.06
CA PHE A 167 15.27 20.95 -11.44
C PHE A 167 13.84 20.76 -11.92
N GLN A 168 13.51 21.34 -13.08
CA GLN A 168 12.18 21.20 -13.67
C GLN A 168 12.27 20.98 -15.16
N ASP A 169 11.67 19.90 -15.65
CA ASP A 169 11.42 19.62 -17.08
C ASP A 169 9.94 19.37 -17.29
N PRO A 170 9.16 20.42 -17.60
CA PRO A 170 7.71 20.29 -17.80
C PRO A 170 7.33 19.40 -18.99
N TYR A 171 8.21 19.33 -20.02
CA TYR A 171 7.95 18.53 -21.21
C TYR A 171 8.01 17.01 -20.89
N ARG A 172 8.96 16.61 -20.06
CA ARG A 172 9.10 15.24 -19.59
C ARG A 172 8.26 14.95 -18.35
N GLY A 173 7.60 15.95 -17.78
CA GLY A 173 6.83 15.80 -16.55
C GLY A 173 7.71 15.48 -15.33
N VAL A 174 8.88 16.13 -15.22
CA VAL A 174 9.82 15.91 -14.11
C VAL A 174 9.98 17.19 -13.30
N TYR A 175 9.88 17.07 -11.99
CA TYR A 175 10.22 18.12 -11.03
C TYR A 175 10.97 17.51 -9.85
N LYS A 176 12.10 18.09 -9.50
CA LYS A 176 12.92 17.74 -8.33
C LYS A 176 13.24 19.00 -7.56
N LYS A 177 12.94 19.01 -6.28
CA LYS A 177 13.34 20.05 -5.33
C LYS A 177 14.04 19.39 -4.15
N VAL A 178 15.21 19.91 -3.79
CA VAL A 178 15.92 19.55 -2.56
C VAL A 178 16.13 20.83 -1.77
N VAL A 179 15.76 20.82 -0.50
CA VAL A 179 15.91 21.93 0.44
C VAL A 179 17.10 21.64 1.34
N LEU A 180 18.02 22.57 1.41
CA LEU A 180 19.23 22.49 2.23
C LEU A 180 19.18 23.51 3.39
N GLU A 181 19.65 23.08 4.55
CA GLU A 181 19.92 23.92 5.71
C GLU A 181 21.28 23.50 6.28
N ASP A 182 22.20 24.44 6.45
CA ASP A 182 23.59 24.17 6.91
C ASP A 182 24.28 23.06 6.10
N ASN A 183 24.18 23.09 4.77
CA ASN A 183 24.70 22.09 3.83
C ASN A 183 24.15 20.65 4.06
N LYS A 184 23.04 20.48 4.74
CA LYS A 184 22.37 19.19 4.93
C LYS A 184 20.99 19.21 4.30
N ILE A 185 20.52 18.05 3.87
CA ILE A 185 19.17 17.93 3.30
C ILE A 185 18.15 18.06 4.42
N LYS A 186 17.33 19.12 4.38
CA LYS A 186 16.18 19.36 5.26
C LYS A 186 14.91 18.72 4.72
N GLY A 187 14.73 18.76 3.40
CA GLY A 187 13.58 18.19 2.73
C GLY A 187 13.80 17.94 1.25
N ALA A 188 12.96 17.11 0.65
CA ALA A 188 12.96 16.84 -0.78
C ALA A 188 11.56 16.57 -1.32
N VAL A 189 11.28 17.04 -2.55
CA VAL A 189 10.07 16.74 -3.32
C VAL A 189 10.48 16.31 -4.71
N LEU A 190 10.04 15.14 -5.15
CA LEU A 190 10.26 14.60 -6.48
C LEU A 190 8.93 14.23 -7.13
N TYR A 191 8.77 14.60 -8.39
CA TYR A 191 7.60 14.33 -9.22
C TYR A 191 8.05 13.72 -10.55
N GLY A 192 7.44 12.63 -10.96
CA GLY A 192 7.72 11.91 -12.20
C GLY A 192 8.94 11.00 -12.09
N ASP A 193 10.14 11.56 -11.92
CA ASP A 193 11.35 10.80 -11.63
C ASP A 193 11.65 10.83 -10.13
N THR A 194 11.42 9.72 -9.46
CA THR A 194 11.60 9.55 -8.00
C THR A 194 12.72 8.59 -7.62
N MET A 195 13.58 8.21 -8.56
CA MET A 195 14.62 7.17 -8.37
C MET A 195 15.56 7.50 -7.21
N ASP A 196 15.98 8.77 -7.08
CA ASP A 196 16.91 9.21 -6.05
C ASP A 196 16.28 9.49 -4.68
N GLY A 197 14.95 9.30 -4.55
CA GLY A 197 14.23 9.66 -3.33
C GLY A 197 14.75 8.96 -2.08
N SER A 198 14.99 7.65 -2.14
CA SER A 198 15.53 6.88 -1.01
C SER A 198 16.95 7.30 -0.64
N TRP A 199 17.76 7.69 -1.62
CA TRP A 199 19.11 8.19 -1.40
C TRP A 199 19.09 9.56 -0.70
N TYR A 200 18.27 10.52 -1.14
CA TYR A 200 18.09 11.79 -0.43
C TYR A 200 17.61 11.58 1.00
N PHE A 201 16.66 10.67 1.18
CA PHE A 201 16.12 10.38 2.50
C PHE A 201 17.16 9.76 3.44
N GLN A 202 18.03 8.89 2.91
CA GLN A 202 19.12 8.32 3.71
C GLN A 202 20.11 9.40 4.13
N MET A 203 20.55 10.27 3.20
CA MET A 203 21.46 11.39 3.52
C MET A 203 20.85 12.34 4.57
N MET A 204 19.54 12.56 4.49
CA MET A 204 18.80 13.35 5.48
C MET A 204 18.85 12.70 6.86
N LYS A 205 18.61 11.38 6.96
CA LYS A 205 18.69 10.63 8.22
C LYS A 205 20.09 10.67 8.83
N ASP A 206 21.10 10.53 7.99
CA ASP A 206 22.51 10.51 8.42
C ASP A 206 23.05 11.91 8.71
N GLY A 207 22.31 12.96 8.36
CA GLY A 207 22.77 14.35 8.48
C GLY A 207 24.02 14.64 7.66
N THR A 208 24.12 14.00 6.47
CA THR A 208 25.28 14.09 5.58
C THR A 208 25.48 15.52 5.08
N ASP A 209 26.72 16.02 5.16
CA ASP A 209 27.11 17.28 4.52
C ASP A 209 27.23 17.07 3.01
N VAL A 210 26.44 17.84 2.24
CA VAL A 210 26.36 17.71 0.78
C VAL A 210 27.11 18.81 0.03
N SER A 211 27.90 19.63 0.72
CA SER A 211 28.62 20.77 0.15
C SER A 211 29.49 20.41 -1.06
N GLU A 212 30.23 19.30 -0.99
CA GLU A 212 31.11 18.83 -2.09
C GLU A 212 30.34 18.27 -3.29
N MET A 213 29.11 17.79 -3.11
CA MET A 213 28.29 17.20 -4.17
C MET A 213 27.15 18.11 -4.65
N ARG A 214 27.05 19.32 -4.09
CA ARG A 214 25.94 20.25 -4.33
C ARG A 214 25.61 20.46 -5.80
N ASP A 215 26.63 20.70 -6.63
CA ASP A 215 26.48 21.03 -8.06
C ASP A 215 25.90 19.84 -8.87
N ARG A 216 25.97 18.63 -8.35
CA ARG A 216 25.54 17.38 -9.01
C ARG A 216 24.39 16.70 -8.28
N LEU A 217 23.97 17.24 -7.14
CA LEU A 217 22.99 16.62 -6.25
C LEU A 217 21.68 16.23 -6.97
N LEU A 218 21.15 17.10 -7.82
CA LEU A 218 19.89 16.85 -8.55
C LEU A 218 20.00 15.89 -9.73
N PHE A 219 21.22 15.60 -10.19
CA PHE A 219 21.44 14.63 -11.26
C PHE A 219 21.44 13.18 -10.76
N GLY A 220 21.39 13.00 -9.44
CA GLY A 220 21.26 11.73 -8.79
C GLY A 220 22.57 11.03 -8.47
N GLN A 221 22.45 9.95 -7.68
CA GLN A 221 23.58 9.19 -7.18
C GLN A 221 24.49 8.65 -8.30
N ALA A 222 23.91 8.25 -9.44
CA ALA A 222 24.64 7.71 -10.57
C ALA A 222 25.67 8.69 -11.18
N HIS A 223 25.51 10.00 -10.96
CA HIS A 223 26.39 11.04 -11.50
C HIS A 223 27.43 11.56 -10.49
N LEU A 224 27.46 11.01 -9.28
CA LEU A 224 28.44 11.36 -8.25
C LEU A 224 29.69 10.47 -8.25
N GLY A 225 29.64 9.31 -8.93
CA GLY A 225 30.79 8.42 -9.08
C GLY A 225 31.80 8.94 -10.08
N ASP A 226 33.10 8.80 -9.78
CA ASP A 226 34.19 9.12 -10.68
C ASP A 226 34.10 8.24 -11.94
N SER A 227 34.09 8.89 -13.09
CA SER A 227 34.14 8.40 -14.44
C SER A 227 34.59 6.94 -14.64
N GLY A 228 33.71 6.05 -15.12
CA GLY A 228 34.15 4.89 -15.85
C GLY A 228 33.39 3.57 -15.70
N THR A 229 32.47 3.43 -14.80
CA THR A 229 31.62 2.23 -14.73
C THR A 229 30.17 2.58 -15.05
N GLN A 230 29.85 2.60 -16.33
CA GLN A 230 28.49 2.43 -16.80
C GLN A 230 28.04 1.02 -16.35
N GLY A 231 27.19 0.95 -15.31
CA GLY A 231 26.56 -0.30 -14.98
C GLY A 231 26.23 -0.57 -13.49
N ALA A 232 26.84 0.11 -12.53
CA ALA A 232 26.41 -0.09 -11.14
C ALA A 232 25.15 0.73 -10.87
N SER A 233 24.04 0.07 -10.55
CA SER A 233 22.81 0.75 -10.18
C SER A 233 23.02 1.59 -8.91
N GLY A 234 22.39 2.76 -8.81
CA GLY A 234 22.49 3.62 -7.63
C GLY A 234 22.09 2.92 -6.33
N VAL A 235 21.32 1.83 -6.42
CA VAL A 235 20.84 1.03 -5.30
C VAL A 235 21.95 0.15 -4.70
N ALA A 236 22.93 -0.30 -5.49
CA ALA A 236 24.09 -1.08 -4.99
C ALA A 236 24.89 -0.29 -3.94
N ASN A 237 24.97 1.04 -4.09
CA ASN A 237 25.74 1.93 -3.22
C ASN A 237 25.00 2.40 -1.98
N LEU A 238 23.70 2.07 -1.84
CA LEU A 238 22.97 2.35 -0.60
C LEU A 238 23.55 1.53 0.56
N PRO A 239 23.60 2.07 1.78
CA PRO A 239 24.02 1.30 2.94
C PRO A 239 23.04 0.14 3.21
N ASP A 240 23.52 -0.91 3.85
CA ASP A 240 22.75 -2.15 4.12
C ASP A 240 21.45 -1.90 4.91
N ASN A 241 21.45 -0.92 5.79
CA ASN A 241 20.30 -0.50 6.58
C ASN A 241 19.37 0.50 5.84
N ALA A 242 19.64 0.85 4.58
CA ALA A 242 18.76 1.73 3.81
C ALA A 242 17.39 1.08 3.62
N GLU A 243 16.36 1.82 3.95
CA GLU A 243 14.97 1.39 3.78
C GLU A 243 14.60 1.38 2.29
N ILE A 244 14.29 0.21 1.76
CA ILE A 244 13.85 0.03 0.37
C ILE A 244 12.33 0.01 0.30
N CYS A 245 11.67 -0.67 1.23
CA CYS A 245 10.20 -0.77 1.29
C CYS A 245 9.67 -0.20 2.59
N GLY A 246 9.29 1.09 2.58
CA GLY A 246 8.74 1.77 3.76
C GLY A 246 7.39 1.21 4.24
N CYS A 247 6.56 0.66 3.34
CA CYS A 247 5.27 0.08 3.73
C CYS A 247 5.41 -1.17 4.58
N ASN A 248 6.49 -1.94 4.41
CA ASN A 248 6.73 -3.21 5.10
C ASN A 248 8.03 -3.18 5.93
N GLY A 249 8.69 -2.03 6.06
CA GLY A 249 9.90 -1.84 6.87
C GLY A 249 11.07 -2.72 6.43
N VAL A 250 11.24 -2.97 5.11
CA VAL A 250 12.26 -3.87 4.56
C VAL A 250 13.47 -3.06 4.12
N CYS A 251 14.64 -3.40 4.66
CA CYS A 251 15.91 -2.76 4.33
C CYS A 251 16.61 -3.47 3.15
N LYS A 252 17.65 -2.82 2.60
CA LYS A 252 18.50 -3.41 1.55
C LYS A 252 19.08 -4.75 1.95
N SER A 253 19.65 -4.84 3.17
CA SER A 253 20.22 -6.09 3.69
C SER A 253 19.22 -7.23 3.75
N ASP A 254 17.97 -6.97 4.09
CA ASP A 254 16.93 -8.01 4.17
C ASP A 254 16.69 -8.63 2.79
N ILE A 255 16.65 -7.79 1.75
CA ILE A 255 16.45 -8.23 0.35
C ILE A 255 17.66 -9.00 -0.15
N VAL A 256 18.87 -8.43 -0.01
CA VAL A 256 20.10 -9.02 -0.51
C VAL A 256 20.38 -10.36 0.18
N ASN A 257 20.19 -10.43 1.50
CA ASN A 257 20.36 -11.67 2.26
C ASN A 257 19.34 -12.74 1.85
N ALA A 258 18.09 -12.38 1.63
CA ALA A 258 17.06 -13.31 1.16
C ALA A 258 17.39 -13.84 -0.23
N ILE A 259 17.81 -12.98 -1.17
CA ILE A 259 18.27 -13.39 -2.51
C ILE A 259 19.40 -14.40 -2.41
N ALA A 260 20.42 -14.15 -1.59
CA ALA A 260 21.58 -15.01 -1.44
C ALA A 260 21.27 -16.33 -0.70
N ALA A 261 20.43 -16.28 0.35
CA ALA A 261 20.14 -17.46 1.17
C ALA A 261 19.15 -18.43 0.50
N GLU A 262 18.19 -17.93 -0.27
CA GLU A 262 17.10 -18.70 -0.84
C GLU A 262 17.23 -18.85 -2.37
N ASN A 263 18.28 -18.29 -3.00
CA ASN A 263 18.49 -18.27 -4.45
C ASN A 263 17.27 -17.71 -5.20
N LEU A 264 16.86 -16.50 -4.85
CA LEU A 264 15.69 -15.85 -5.44
C LEU A 264 16.10 -15.15 -6.75
N PHE A 265 15.36 -15.38 -7.83
CA PHE A 265 15.68 -14.86 -9.16
C PHE A 265 14.64 -13.89 -9.70
N THR A 266 13.46 -13.83 -9.10
CA THR A 266 12.36 -13.00 -9.58
C THR A 266 11.87 -12.02 -8.52
N LEU A 267 11.23 -10.95 -8.97
CA LEU A 267 10.58 -9.99 -8.09
C LEU A 267 9.52 -10.66 -7.19
N ASP A 268 8.79 -11.64 -7.73
CA ASP A 268 7.72 -12.31 -6.98
C ASP A 268 8.31 -13.21 -5.88
N ASP A 269 9.44 -13.88 -6.12
CA ASP A 269 10.16 -14.66 -5.10
C ASP A 269 10.63 -13.75 -3.95
N VAL A 270 11.26 -12.62 -4.29
CA VAL A 270 11.73 -11.63 -3.28
C VAL A 270 10.55 -11.02 -2.52
N ARG A 271 9.45 -10.76 -3.22
CA ARG A 271 8.21 -10.25 -2.61
C ARG A 271 7.60 -11.23 -1.61
N ASP A 272 7.60 -12.52 -1.95
CA ASP A 272 7.08 -13.58 -1.09
C ASP A 272 7.97 -13.80 0.15
N ALA A 273 9.29 -13.77 -0.03
CA ALA A 273 10.26 -13.98 1.03
C ALA A 273 10.33 -12.77 2.01
N THR A 274 10.43 -11.54 1.47
CA THR A 274 10.73 -10.35 2.27
C THR A 274 9.54 -9.43 2.51
N LYS A 275 8.45 -9.59 1.74
CA LYS A 275 7.32 -8.65 1.65
C LYS A 275 7.67 -7.29 1.02
N ALA A 276 8.89 -7.08 0.54
CA ALA A 276 9.23 -5.90 -0.25
C ALA A 276 8.34 -5.83 -1.49
N SER A 277 7.82 -4.65 -1.82
CA SER A 277 6.90 -4.43 -2.96
C SER A 277 5.55 -5.21 -2.91
N ALA A 278 5.19 -5.82 -1.77
CA ALA A 278 3.96 -6.60 -1.64
C ALA A 278 2.71 -5.74 -1.38
N SER A 279 2.87 -4.50 -0.92
CA SER A 279 1.76 -3.61 -0.55
C SER A 279 1.48 -2.56 -1.62
N CYS A 280 2.11 -1.39 -1.57
CA CYS A 280 1.86 -0.28 -2.52
C CYS A 280 2.59 -0.45 -3.87
N GLY A 281 3.62 -1.30 -3.95
CA GLY A 281 4.41 -1.54 -5.16
C GLY A 281 5.36 -0.41 -5.55
N SER A 282 5.46 0.67 -4.78
CA SER A 282 6.29 1.85 -5.12
C SER A 282 7.78 1.55 -5.14
N CYS A 283 8.23 0.53 -4.41
CA CYS A 283 9.64 0.12 -4.37
C CYS A 283 10.00 -0.94 -5.42
N THR A 284 9.08 -1.33 -6.31
CA THR A 284 9.30 -2.39 -7.30
C THR A 284 10.59 -2.18 -8.10
N GLY A 285 10.80 -1.00 -8.68
CA GLY A 285 12.00 -0.71 -9.47
C GLY A 285 13.31 -0.78 -8.67
N LEU A 286 13.28 -0.42 -7.38
CA LEU A 286 14.46 -0.56 -6.52
C LEU A 286 14.76 -2.03 -6.19
N VAL A 287 13.71 -2.84 -5.97
CA VAL A 287 13.86 -4.29 -5.73
C VAL A 287 14.39 -4.98 -6.97
N GLU A 288 13.88 -4.66 -8.17
CA GLU A 288 14.36 -5.19 -9.45
C GLU A 288 15.85 -4.85 -9.68
N GLN A 289 16.26 -3.63 -9.35
CA GLN A 289 17.68 -3.25 -9.42
C GLN A 289 18.54 -4.05 -8.43
N LEU A 290 18.08 -4.27 -7.20
CA LEU A 290 18.83 -5.10 -6.24
C LEU A 290 18.94 -6.56 -6.70
N ILE A 291 17.90 -7.10 -7.32
CA ILE A 291 17.96 -8.44 -7.93
C ILE A 291 18.99 -8.46 -9.07
N ALA A 292 18.95 -7.46 -9.96
CA ALA A 292 19.90 -7.35 -11.06
C ALA A 292 21.35 -7.22 -10.56
N ASP A 293 21.60 -6.42 -9.54
CA ASP A 293 22.92 -6.26 -8.94
C ASP A 293 23.41 -7.54 -8.25
N ALA A 294 22.52 -8.25 -7.56
CA ALA A 294 22.87 -9.49 -6.85
C ALA A 294 23.13 -10.67 -7.79
N LEU A 295 22.44 -10.73 -8.92
CA LEU A 295 22.57 -11.82 -9.92
C LEU A 295 23.57 -11.51 -11.03
N GLY A 296 23.96 -10.24 -11.20
CA GLY A 296 24.91 -9.83 -12.24
C GLY A 296 24.44 -10.19 -13.66
N SER A 297 25.33 -10.86 -14.42
CA SER A 297 25.03 -11.27 -15.81
C SER A 297 23.94 -12.35 -15.93
N ASP A 298 23.54 -12.98 -14.84
CA ASP A 298 22.51 -14.02 -14.82
C ASP A 298 21.09 -13.42 -14.70
N PHE A 299 21.00 -12.11 -14.47
CA PHE A 299 19.74 -11.39 -14.55
C PHE A 299 19.36 -11.20 -16.02
N THR A 300 18.44 -11.99 -16.48
CA THR A 300 17.73 -11.71 -17.74
C THR A 300 16.53 -10.85 -17.41
N ASP A 301 16.55 -9.59 -17.82
CA ASP A 301 15.37 -8.74 -17.94
C ASP A 301 14.50 -9.30 -19.07
N THR A 302 14.01 -10.50 -18.86
CA THR A 302 12.86 -10.97 -19.59
C THR A 302 11.72 -10.16 -19.01
N GLU A 303 11.19 -9.21 -19.78
CA GLU A 303 9.76 -8.86 -19.70
C GLU A 303 9.02 -10.19 -19.74
N THR A 304 8.93 -10.86 -18.60
CA THR A 304 8.10 -12.04 -18.45
C THR A 304 6.69 -11.53 -18.67
N ARG A 305 6.17 -11.81 -19.85
CA ARG A 305 4.79 -11.62 -20.24
C ARG A 305 3.94 -12.16 -19.11
N LYS A 306 3.59 -11.29 -18.14
CA LYS A 306 2.88 -11.69 -16.93
C LYS A 306 1.50 -12.16 -17.36
N SER A 307 1.31 -13.45 -17.36
CA SER A 307 -0.02 -14.04 -17.52
C SER A 307 -0.93 -13.57 -16.37
N ILE A 308 -2.23 -13.45 -16.65
CA ILE A 308 -3.22 -13.10 -15.61
C ILE A 308 -3.11 -14.07 -14.42
N CYS A 309 -2.95 -15.36 -14.71
CA CYS A 309 -2.90 -16.42 -13.72
C CYS A 309 -2.38 -17.73 -14.35
N ARG A 310 -2.33 -18.79 -13.56
CA ARG A 310 -1.92 -20.12 -14.04
C ARG A 310 -2.93 -20.81 -14.98
N CYS A 311 -4.12 -20.24 -15.20
CA CYS A 311 -5.13 -20.82 -16.11
C CYS A 311 -4.86 -20.47 -17.57
N THR A 312 -4.05 -19.46 -17.86
CA THR A 312 -3.73 -18.98 -19.21
C THR A 312 -2.35 -18.31 -19.22
N ASP A 313 -1.68 -18.40 -20.35
CA ASP A 313 -0.40 -17.74 -20.60
C ASP A 313 -0.59 -16.27 -21.07
N ASN A 314 -1.83 -15.80 -21.19
CA ASN A 314 -2.13 -14.48 -21.70
C ASN A 314 -2.11 -13.40 -20.61
N SER A 315 -1.57 -12.24 -20.95
CA SER A 315 -1.49 -11.08 -20.07
C SER A 315 -2.85 -10.39 -19.89
N HIS A 316 -2.95 -9.52 -18.89
CA HIS A 316 -4.12 -8.67 -18.67
C HIS A 316 -4.49 -7.84 -19.90
N ASP A 317 -3.50 -7.26 -20.59
CA ASP A 317 -3.73 -6.39 -21.75
C ASP A 317 -4.23 -7.16 -22.98
N GLU A 318 -3.71 -8.37 -23.19
CA GLU A 318 -4.18 -9.25 -24.28
C GLU A 318 -5.62 -9.68 -24.07
N VAL A 319 -5.97 -10.05 -22.86
CA VAL A 319 -7.35 -10.44 -22.53
C VAL A 319 -8.30 -9.25 -22.65
N ARG A 320 -7.93 -8.08 -22.18
CA ARG A 320 -8.72 -6.84 -22.34
C ARG A 320 -8.91 -6.50 -23.82
N ALA A 321 -7.84 -6.54 -24.59
CA ALA A 321 -7.89 -6.26 -26.03
C ALA A 321 -8.78 -7.25 -26.78
N ALA A 322 -8.73 -8.54 -26.44
CA ALA A 322 -9.58 -9.55 -27.07
C ALA A 322 -11.05 -9.40 -26.67
N ILE A 323 -11.36 -9.09 -25.42
CA ILE A 323 -12.73 -8.82 -24.96
C ILE A 323 -13.37 -7.75 -25.84
N SER A 324 -12.66 -6.66 -26.10
CA SER A 324 -13.13 -5.58 -26.99
C SER A 324 -13.17 -6.01 -28.46
N LYS A 325 -12.04 -6.45 -29.04
CA LYS A 325 -11.90 -6.75 -30.47
C LYS A 325 -12.74 -7.92 -30.96
N LYS A 326 -12.96 -8.93 -30.11
CA LYS A 326 -13.71 -10.15 -30.43
C LYS A 326 -15.13 -10.14 -29.89
N SER A 327 -15.56 -9.03 -29.28
CA SER A 327 -16.88 -8.87 -28.68
C SER A 327 -17.24 -10.01 -27.70
N LEU A 328 -16.28 -10.42 -26.87
CA LEU A 328 -16.50 -11.47 -25.87
C LEU A 328 -17.32 -10.87 -24.72
N LYS A 329 -18.51 -11.44 -24.45
CA LYS A 329 -19.49 -10.87 -23.51
C LYS A 329 -19.76 -11.76 -22.28
N SER A 330 -18.97 -12.81 -22.09
CA SER A 330 -19.14 -13.70 -20.94
C SER A 330 -17.81 -14.33 -20.53
N PHE A 331 -17.68 -14.73 -19.26
CA PHE A 331 -16.51 -15.45 -18.78
C PHE A 331 -16.24 -16.75 -19.57
N PRO A 332 -17.24 -17.61 -19.84
CA PRO A 332 -17.02 -18.80 -20.68
C PRO A 332 -16.47 -18.46 -22.06
N ALA A 333 -16.99 -17.42 -22.73
CA ALA A 333 -16.47 -17.01 -24.03
C ALA A 333 -15.00 -16.58 -24.00
N VAL A 334 -14.58 -15.91 -22.93
CA VAL A 334 -13.17 -15.53 -22.71
C VAL A 334 -12.31 -16.76 -22.42
N SER A 335 -12.76 -17.64 -21.53
CA SER A 335 -12.01 -18.84 -21.17
C SER A 335 -11.84 -19.82 -22.33
N GLU A 336 -12.83 -19.96 -23.17
CA GLU A 336 -12.80 -20.76 -24.40
C GLU A 336 -11.86 -20.13 -25.45
N HIS A 337 -11.97 -18.83 -25.67
CA HIS A 337 -11.12 -18.11 -26.63
C HIS A 337 -9.63 -18.25 -26.33
N PHE A 338 -9.25 -18.25 -25.06
CA PHE A 338 -7.87 -18.36 -24.62
C PHE A 338 -7.46 -19.77 -24.12
N ASN A 339 -8.31 -20.77 -24.34
CA ASN A 339 -8.08 -22.16 -23.93
C ASN A 339 -7.62 -22.27 -22.46
N PHE A 340 -8.36 -21.67 -21.52
CA PHE A 340 -8.03 -21.74 -20.11
C PHE A 340 -7.94 -23.20 -19.63
N SER A 341 -6.93 -23.53 -18.86
CA SER A 341 -6.78 -24.85 -18.25
C SER A 341 -7.92 -25.22 -17.29
N SER A 342 -8.67 -24.23 -16.81
CA SER A 342 -9.90 -24.39 -16.03
C SER A 342 -11.02 -23.59 -16.67
N ALA A 343 -12.11 -24.27 -17.07
CA ALA A 343 -13.29 -23.63 -17.66
C ALA A 343 -13.96 -22.63 -16.70
N ASP A 344 -13.91 -22.91 -15.40
CA ASP A 344 -14.43 -22.04 -14.35
C ASP A 344 -13.45 -20.94 -13.91
N GLY A 345 -12.21 -20.99 -14.41
CA GLY A 345 -11.15 -20.08 -13.99
C GLY A 345 -10.72 -20.30 -12.53
N CYS A 346 -9.90 -19.35 -12.02
CA CYS A 346 -9.41 -19.36 -10.65
C CYS A 346 -9.74 -18.05 -9.93
N HIS A 347 -9.34 -17.98 -8.67
CA HIS A 347 -9.52 -16.81 -7.81
C HIS A 347 -8.82 -15.53 -8.28
N ILE A 348 -7.94 -15.60 -9.28
CA ILE A 348 -7.25 -14.45 -9.87
C ILE A 348 -7.96 -14.01 -11.16
N CYS A 349 -8.11 -14.92 -12.14
CA CYS A 349 -8.67 -14.53 -13.45
C CYS A 349 -10.17 -14.24 -13.41
N ARG A 350 -10.94 -14.93 -12.58
CA ARG A 350 -12.38 -14.71 -12.52
C ARG A 350 -12.77 -13.28 -12.16
N PRO A 351 -12.29 -12.71 -11.04
CA PRO A 351 -12.61 -11.31 -10.69
C PRO A 351 -12.02 -10.30 -11.69
N ALA A 352 -10.83 -10.56 -12.23
CA ALA A 352 -10.23 -9.68 -13.22
C ALA A 352 -11.07 -9.62 -14.51
N ILE A 353 -11.46 -10.78 -15.04
CA ILE A 353 -12.29 -10.86 -16.26
C ILE A 353 -13.69 -10.33 -16.01
N ASN A 354 -14.30 -10.60 -14.85
CA ASN A 354 -15.59 -10.00 -14.48
C ASN A 354 -15.52 -8.47 -14.50
N TYR A 355 -14.45 -7.89 -13.94
CA TYR A 355 -14.22 -6.46 -14.00
C TYR A 355 -14.06 -5.94 -15.44
N TYR A 356 -13.29 -6.65 -16.29
CA TYR A 356 -13.10 -6.24 -17.69
C TYR A 356 -14.37 -6.31 -18.51
N LEU A 357 -15.19 -7.34 -18.30
CA LEU A 357 -16.49 -7.47 -18.95
C LEU A 357 -17.46 -6.38 -18.51
N LEU A 358 -17.50 -6.05 -17.22
CA LEU A 358 -18.30 -4.93 -16.71
C LEU A 358 -17.85 -3.59 -17.29
N ALA A 359 -16.54 -3.35 -17.35
CA ALA A 359 -15.98 -2.11 -17.87
C ALA A 359 -16.22 -1.94 -19.38
N GLN A 360 -16.14 -3.05 -20.15
CA GLN A 360 -16.31 -3.02 -21.60
C GLN A 360 -17.78 -3.04 -22.04
N TRP A 361 -18.65 -3.74 -21.30
CA TRP A 361 -20.05 -3.99 -21.68
C TRP A 361 -21.02 -3.59 -20.55
N PRO A 362 -21.04 -2.33 -20.08
CA PRO A 362 -21.74 -1.93 -18.86
C PRO A 362 -23.27 -2.12 -18.91
N GLY A 363 -23.86 -2.15 -20.11
CA GLY A 363 -25.31 -2.37 -20.28
C GLY A 363 -25.70 -3.78 -20.72
N GLU A 364 -24.71 -4.62 -21.08
CA GLU A 364 -24.96 -5.92 -21.72
C GLU A 364 -24.44 -7.09 -20.87
N TYR A 365 -23.42 -6.87 -20.05
CA TYR A 365 -22.88 -7.88 -19.13
C TYR A 365 -23.44 -7.68 -17.74
N LYS A 366 -24.00 -8.76 -17.19
CA LYS A 366 -24.45 -8.78 -15.79
C LYS A 366 -23.33 -9.25 -14.89
N ASP A 367 -23.07 -8.47 -13.85
CA ASP A 367 -22.07 -8.77 -12.84
C ASP A 367 -22.22 -10.20 -12.27
N ASP A 368 -21.12 -10.95 -12.31
CA ASP A 368 -21.06 -12.29 -11.75
C ASP A 368 -20.75 -12.24 -10.25
N SER A 369 -21.76 -12.37 -9.42
CA SER A 369 -21.63 -12.38 -7.98
C SER A 369 -20.66 -13.46 -7.46
N ARG A 370 -20.53 -14.60 -8.16
CA ARG A 370 -19.55 -15.65 -7.79
C ARG A 370 -18.12 -15.19 -7.93
N SER A 371 -17.84 -14.30 -8.90
CA SER A 371 -16.52 -13.71 -9.08
C SER A 371 -16.17 -12.75 -7.95
N ARG A 372 -17.14 -12.06 -7.36
CA ARG A 372 -16.92 -11.20 -6.20
C ARG A 372 -16.59 -11.97 -4.94
N PHE A 373 -17.29 -13.10 -4.68
CA PHE A 373 -17.04 -13.91 -3.48
C PHE A 373 -15.59 -14.40 -3.37
N ILE A 374 -14.90 -14.56 -4.48
CA ILE A 374 -13.50 -14.97 -4.50
C ILE A 374 -12.58 -13.91 -3.87
N ASN A 375 -12.96 -12.64 -3.98
CA ASN A 375 -12.17 -11.52 -3.42
C ASN A 375 -12.61 -11.12 -2.01
N GLU A 376 -13.77 -11.54 -1.56
CA GLU A 376 -14.28 -11.21 -0.23
C GLU A 376 -13.68 -12.13 0.83
N ARG A 377 -12.41 -11.91 1.13
CA ARG A 377 -11.65 -12.65 2.15
C ARG A 377 -12.20 -12.50 3.57
N THR A 378 -13.13 -11.57 3.79
CA THR A 378 -13.82 -11.39 5.07
C THR A 378 -14.71 -12.56 5.44
N HIS A 379 -15.17 -13.33 4.44
CA HIS A 379 -16.11 -14.45 4.63
C HIS A 379 -15.46 -15.81 4.45
N ALA A 380 -14.45 -15.93 3.58
CA ALA A 380 -13.73 -17.18 3.37
C ALA A 380 -12.30 -16.92 2.89
N ASN A 381 -11.34 -17.69 3.40
CA ASN A 381 -9.95 -17.66 2.96
C ASN A 381 -9.71 -18.75 1.93
N ILE A 382 -9.06 -18.40 0.81
CA ILE A 382 -8.70 -19.36 -0.24
C ILE A 382 -7.47 -20.14 0.21
N GLN A 383 -7.55 -21.46 0.15
CA GLN A 383 -6.49 -22.39 0.48
C GLN A 383 -5.62 -22.71 -0.75
N LYS A 384 -4.43 -23.28 -0.53
CA LYS A 384 -3.49 -23.63 -1.62
C LYS A 384 -4.06 -24.63 -2.63
N ASP A 385 -4.99 -25.47 -2.21
CA ASP A 385 -5.70 -26.48 -3.02
C ASP A 385 -6.96 -25.94 -3.71
N ASN A 386 -7.17 -24.61 -3.71
CA ASN A 386 -8.35 -23.92 -4.23
C ASN A 386 -9.66 -24.22 -3.48
N THR A 387 -9.61 -24.81 -2.31
CA THR A 387 -10.72 -24.86 -1.37
C THR A 387 -10.76 -23.59 -0.51
N TYR A 388 -11.69 -23.52 0.40
CA TYR A 388 -11.90 -22.33 1.24
C TYR A 388 -11.88 -22.68 2.71
N SER A 389 -11.38 -21.74 3.51
CA SER A 389 -11.50 -21.75 4.96
C SER A 389 -12.63 -20.81 5.37
N VAL A 390 -13.62 -21.32 6.07
CA VAL A 390 -14.73 -20.54 6.61
C VAL A 390 -14.60 -20.47 8.12
N VAL A 391 -14.46 -19.25 8.65
CA VAL A 391 -14.35 -18.99 10.09
C VAL A 391 -15.64 -18.34 10.58
N PRO A 392 -16.54 -19.08 11.24
CA PRO A 392 -17.74 -18.52 11.84
C PRO A 392 -17.39 -17.40 12.81
N ARG A 393 -18.21 -16.34 12.81
CA ARG A 393 -17.98 -15.18 13.68
C ARG A 393 -18.28 -15.56 15.13
N MET A 394 -17.27 -15.43 15.98
CA MET A 394 -17.36 -15.61 17.43
C MET A 394 -16.80 -14.37 18.09
N TRP A 395 -17.64 -13.59 18.77
CA TRP A 395 -17.24 -12.38 19.45
C TRP A 395 -16.46 -12.72 20.74
N GLY A 396 -15.19 -12.36 20.80
CA GLY A 396 -14.32 -12.66 21.95
C GLY A 396 -14.16 -14.16 22.22
N GLY A 397 -14.40 -15.03 21.21
CA GLY A 397 -14.37 -16.48 21.38
C GLY A 397 -15.58 -17.08 22.10
N LEU A 398 -16.59 -16.25 22.43
CA LEU A 398 -17.83 -16.73 23.04
C LEU A 398 -18.74 -17.38 22.00
N THR A 399 -19.34 -18.48 22.38
CA THR A 399 -20.32 -19.21 21.58
C THR A 399 -21.33 -19.92 22.51
N THR A 400 -22.38 -20.45 21.91
CA THR A 400 -23.43 -21.19 22.60
C THR A 400 -23.45 -22.65 22.18
N PRO A 401 -24.02 -23.58 22.98
CA PRO A 401 -24.21 -24.96 22.56
C PRO A 401 -25.02 -25.09 21.27
N ALA A 402 -25.96 -24.18 21.01
CA ALA A 402 -26.75 -24.16 19.79
C ALA A 402 -25.89 -23.79 18.56
N GLU A 403 -25.07 -22.75 18.66
CA GLU A 403 -24.14 -22.34 17.60
C GLU A 403 -23.09 -23.41 17.30
N LEU A 404 -22.56 -24.09 18.34
CA LEU A 404 -21.63 -25.21 18.14
C LEU A 404 -22.27 -26.36 17.38
N ARG A 405 -23.54 -26.70 17.69
CA ARG A 405 -24.28 -27.72 16.94
C ARG A 405 -24.51 -27.27 15.49
N ALA A 406 -24.91 -26.04 15.27
CA ALA A 406 -25.11 -25.51 13.92
C ALA A 406 -23.84 -25.56 13.06
N ILE A 407 -22.67 -25.25 13.66
CA ILE A 407 -21.38 -25.38 13.00
C ILE A 407 -21.06 -26.86 12.67
N ALA A 408 -21.31 -27.77 13.61
CA ALA A 408 -21.11 -29.21 13.39
C ALA A 408 -22.04 -29.74 12.31
N ASP A 409 -23.34 -29.41 12.37
CA ASP A 409 -24.34 -29.81 11.39
C ASP A 409 -23.99 -29.29 9.98
N ALA A 410 -23.49 -28.03 9.88
CA ALA A 410 -23.05 -27.48 8.61
C ALA A 410 -21.82 -28.22 8.08
N ALA A 411 -20.84 -28.50 8.94
CA ALA A 411 -19.64 -29.24 8.55
C ALA A 411 -19.95 -30.63 8.02
N GLU A 412 -20.86 -31.38 8.68
CA GLU A 412 -21.32 -32.69 8.25
C GLU A 412 -22.12 -32.62 6.95
N LYS A 413 -23.09 -31.70 6.87
CA LYS A 413 -23.98 -31.53 5.71
C LYS A 413 -23.22 -31.23 4.41
N TYR A 414 -22.15 -30.46 4.51
CA TYR A 414 -21.34 -30.05 3.34
C TYR A 414 -20.02 -30.83 3.23
N ASN A 415 -19.88 -31.92 3.97
CA ASN A 415 -18.70 -32.80 3.94
C ASN A 415 -17.37 -32.00 4.09
N VAL A 416 -17.33 -31.09 5.06
CA VAL A 416 -16.13 -30.32 5.34
C VAL A 416 -15.05 -31.26 5.90
N PRO A 417 -13.89 -31.40 5.22
CA PRO A 417 -12.93 -32.44 5.57
C PRO A 417 -12.19 -32.17 6.88
N THR A 418 -12.11 -30.90 7.31
CA THR A 418 -11.38 -30.55 8.54
C THR A 418 -12.07 -29.42 9.29
N VAL A 419 -12.37 -29.67 10.55
CA VAL A 419 -12.81 -28.65 11.53
C VAL A 419 -11.69 -28.44 12.51
N LYS A 420 -11.19 -27.21 12.62
CA LYS A 420 -10.02 -26.86 13.46
C LYS A 420 -10.35 -25.77 14.45
N VAL A 421 -9.97 -25.98 15.71
CA VAL A 421 -9.92 -24.90 16.71
C VAL A 421 -8.60 -24.16 16.54
N THR A 422 -8.68 -22.87 16.25
CA THR A 422 -7.48 -22.02 15.98
C THR A 422 -6.89 -21.49 17.28
N GLY A 423 -5.62 -21.08 17.24
CA GLY A 423 -4.97 -20.41 18.35
C GLY A 423 -5.63 -19.07 18.77
N GLY A 424 -6.41 -18.46 17.87
CA GLY A 424 -7.24 -17.29 18.16
C GLY A 424 -8.62 -17.62 18.72
N GLN A 425 -8.82 -18.82 19.27
CA GLN A 425 -10.07 -19.29 19.90
C GLN A 425 -11.29 -19.25 18.96
N ARG A 426 -11.08 -19.53 17.68
CA ARG A 426 -12.13 -19.61 16.67
C ARG A 426 -12.19 -21.01 16.08
N ILE A 427 -13.33 -21.38 15.53
CA ILE A 427 -13.49 -22.59 14.72
C ILE A 427 -13.24 -22.24 13.26
N ASP A 428 -12.47 -23.07 12.58
CA ASP A 428 -12.16 -22.93 11.16
C ASP A 428 -12.60 -24.19 10.41
N LEU A 429 -13.44 -24.00 9.40
CA LEU A 429 -13.94 -25.04 8.51
C LEU A 429 -13.06 -25.05 7.26
N LEU A 430 -12.10 -25.96 7.18
CA LEU A 430 -11.11 -26.06 6.10
C LEU A 430 -11.55 -27.06 5.03
N GLY A 431 -11.26 -26.75 3.77
CA GLY A 431 -11.58 -27.62 2.63
C GLY A 431 -13.00 -27.42 2.08
N VAL A 432 -13.63 -26.28 2.38
CA VAL A 432 -14.97 -25.96 1.87
C VAL A 432 -14.91 -25.71 0.36
N LYS A 433 -15.84 -26.30 -0.38
CA LYS A 433 -15.97 -26.06 -1.82
C LYS A 433 -16.63 -24.71 -2.08
N LYS A 434 -16.25 -24.07 -3.18
CA LYS A 434 -16.76 -22.73 -3.55
C LYS A 434 -18.29 -22.67 -3.65
N GLU A 435 -18.90 -23.67 -4.25
CA GLU A 435 -20.35 -23.76 -4.44
C GLU A 435 -21.13 -23.90 -3.13
N ASP A 436 -20.49 -24.32 -2.06
CA ASP A 436 -21.12 -24.50 -0.76
C ASP A 436 -21.01 -23.28 0.16
N LEU A 437 -20.11 -22.34 -0.16
CA LEU A 437 -19.91 -21.11 0.62
C LEU A 437 -21.21 -20.34 0.91
N PRO A 438 -22.07 -20.03 -0.09
CA PRO A 438 -23.30 -19.27 0.16
C PRO A 438 -24.32 -20.03 1.01
N LYS A 439 -24.22 -21.35 1.04
CA LYS A 439 -25.12 -22.22 1.82
C LYS A 439 -24.65 -22.33 3.28
N ILE A 440 -23.34 -22.34 3.50
CA ILE A 440 -22.74 -22.41 4.84
C ILE A 440 -22.88 -21.05 5.55
N TRP A 441 -22.89 -19.94 4.81
CA TRP A 441 -23.05 -18.59 5.40
C TRP A 441 -24.50 -18.28 5.81
N LYS A 442 -25.49 -19.00 5.35
CA LYS A 442 -26.90 -18.87 5.74
C LYS A 442 -27.20 -19.58 7.06
#